data_1b328acfd07d50c24ef5defe83480dfd
#
_entry.id   1b328acfd07d50c24ef5defe83480dfd
#
_cell.length_a   1.000
_cell.length_b   1.000
_cell.length_c   1.000
_cell.angle_alpha   90.00
_cell.angle_beta   90.00
_cell.angle_gamma   90.00
#
_symmetry.space_group_name_H-M   'P 1'
#
loop_
_entity.id
_entity.type
_entity.pdbx_description
1 polymer ?
#
loop_
_entity_poly.entity_id
_entity_poly.type
_entity_poly.pdbx_seq_one_letter_code
_entity_poly.pdbx_strand_id
1 'polypeptide(L)'
;MKAIESLLIGLFLIGSLNCVNADDAQPLVIRSLAKGTFSGIKEARQEVIRDAAAWGQFWKQHSPSAGSVEKIPAVDFAKEMVIAVTMGIKRTGGYTIEIVRVEPAGKSLKIFVKQTSPPPGSLSIQALTAPFHFVAVPRSDLKPEFVEVKPAGKN
;
A
#
# COMPACT_ATOMS: atom_id res chain seq x y z
N MET A 1 -9.71 -12.79 -78.25
CA MET A 1 -8.24 -12.90 -78.19
C MET A 1 -7.73 -12.18 -76.94
N LYS A 2 -6.96 -12.90 -76.15
CA LYS A 2 -6.19 -12.46 -75.00
C LYS A 2 -6.96 -12.04 -73.73
N ALA A 3 -7.08 -13.02 -72.85
CA ALA A 3 -7.36 -12.90 -71.42
C ALA A 3 -6.21 -12.19 -70.73
N ILE A 4 -6.53 -11.31 -69.77
CA ILE A 4 -5.57 -10.81 -68.80
C ILE A 4 -6.14 -11.20 -67.44
N GLU A 5 -5.52 -12.20 -66.84
CA GLU A 5 -5.79 -12.63 -65.46
C GLU A 5 -5.18 -11.60 -64.49
N SER A 6 -6.02 -10.98 -63.70
CA SER A 6 -5.58 -10.16 -62.60
C SER A 6 -5.48 -10.99 -61.33
N LEU A 7 -4.25 -11.25 -60.91
CA LEU A 7 -3.87 -11.94 -59.69
C LEU A 7 -4.08 -11.00 -58.51
N LEU A 8 -5.13 -11.24 -57.71
CA LEU A 8 -5.37 -10.57 -56.43
C LEU A 8 -4.52 -11.22 -55.35
N ILE A 9 -3.42 -10.56 -54.99
CA ILE A 9 -2.60 -10.93 -53.86
C ILE A 9 -3.33 -10.42 -52.57
N GLY A 10 -3.98 -11.31 -51.88
CA GLY A 10 -4.54 -11.05 -50.58
C GLY A 10 -3.45 -10.91 -49.52
N LEU A 11 -3.22 -9.68 -49.06
CA LEU A 11 -2.34 -9.39 -47.92
C LEU A 11 -3.05 -9.77 -46.63
N PHE A 12 -2.73 -10.93 -46.09
CA PHE A 12 -3.21 -11.39 -44.81
C PHE A 12 -2.41 -10.70 -43.70
N LEU A 13 -2.97 -9.61 -43.15
CA LEU A 13 -2.43 -8.96 -41.93
C LEU A 13 -2.71 -9.89 -40.75
N ILE A 14 -1.72 -10.65 -40.34
CA ILE A 14 -1.74 -11.38 -39.07
C ILE A 14 -1.51 -10.35 -37.99
N GLY A 15 -2.61 -9.85 -37.44
CA GLY A 15 -2.59 -9.06 -36.21
C GLY A 15 -2.10 -9.93 -35.06
N SER A 16 -0.86 -9.74 -34.64
CA SER A 16 -0.34 -10.33 -33.40
C SER A 16 -1.13 -9.78 -32.24
N LEU A 17 -2.08 -10.55 -31.70
CA LEU A 17 -2.64 -10.29 -30.38
C LEU A 17 -1.48 -10.46 -29.39
N ASN A 18 -0.89 -9.35 -28.96
CA ASN A 18 -0.09 -9.31 -27.75
C ASN A 18 -1.03 -9.63 -26.59
N CYS A 19 -1.04 -10.88 -26.15
CA CYS A 19 -1.55 -11.23 -24.83
C CYS A 19 -0.64 -10.54 -23.82
N VAL A 20 -1.05 -9.39 -23.31
CA VAL A 20 -0.48 -8.81 -22.09
C VAL A 20 -0.77 -9.82 -20.99
N ASN A 21 0.25 -10.54 -20.58
CA ASN A 21 0.18 -11.44 -19.44
C ASN A 21 -0.20 -10.61 -18.23
N ALA A 22 -1.29 -10.96 -17.57
CA ALA A 22 -1.80 -10.30 -16.36
C ALA A 22 -0.87 -10.46 -15.14
N ASP A 23 0.31 -11.02 -15.32
CA ASP A 23 1.30 -11.36 -14.27
C ASP A 23 2.45 -10.35 -14.16
N ASP A 24 2.47 -9.30 -15.02
CA ASP A 24 3.48 -8.23 -14.99
C ASP A 24 2.99 -6.98 -14.26
N ALA A 25 2.23 -7.15 -13.18
CA ALA A 25 1.80 -6.03 -12.34
C ALA A 25 3.00 -5.44 -11.60
N GLN A 26 3.54 -4.35 -12.13
CA GLN A 26 4.65 -3.61 -11.52
C GLN A 26 4.21 -3.08 -10.15
N PRO A 27 5.02 -3.25 -9.09
CA PRO A 27 4.75 -2.64 -7.80
C PRO A 27 4.61 -1.13 -7.92
N LEU A 28 3.64 -0.57 -7.21
CA LEU A 28 3.45 0.88 -7.16
C LEU A 28 4.58 1.53 -6.35
N VAL A 29 4.97 2.74 -6.74
CA VAL A 29 5.93 3.54 -5.98
C VAL A 29 5.28 3.92 -4.64
N ILE A 30 5.96 3.62 -3.54
CA ILE A 30 5.53 3.92 -2.18
C ILE A 30 6.30 5.12 -1.67
N ARG A 31 5.59 6.17 -1.25
CA ARG A 31 6.14 7.33 -0.57
C ARG A 31 5.72 7.31 0.90
N SER A 32 6.65 7.05 1.81
CA SER A 32 6.35 7.07 3.25
C SER A 32 5.99 8.49 3.69
N LEU A 33 4.85 8.63 4.36
CA LEU A 33 4.35 9.88 4.93
C LEU A 33 4.73 10.02 6.40
N ALA A 34 4.50 8.94 7.17
CA ALA A 34 4.83 8.87 8.58
C ALA A 34 4.98 7.41 9.01
N LYS A 35 5.93 7.13 9.89
CA LYS A 35 6.19 5.80 10.47
C LYS A 35 6.73 5.97 11.87
N GLY A 36 6.25 5.19 12.82
CA GLY A 36 6.71 5.29 14.19
C GLY A 36 6.08 4.27 15.13
N THR A 37 6.33 4.47 16.40
CA THR A 37 5.89 3.57 17.47
C THR A 37 4.86 4.20 18.41
N PHE A 38 4.46 5.45 18.16
CA PHE A 38 3.48 6.15 18.99
C PHE A 38 2.41 6.78 18.11
N SER A 39 1.20 6.23 18.15
CA SER A 39 0.00 6.77 17.51
C SER A 39 -1.09 6.97 18.55
N GLY A 40 -1.93 7.97 18.36
CA GLY A 40 -3.15 8.15 19.14
C GLY A 40 -4.23 7.11 18.83
N ILE A 41 -4.08 6.40 17.70
CA ILE A 41 -5.02 5.35 17.28
C ILE A 41 -4.74 4.08 18.09
N LYS A 42 -5.70 3.73 18.94
CA LYS A 42 -5.55 2.66 19.93
C LYS A 42 -5.87 1.27 19.38
N GLU A 43 -6.58 1.20 18.28
CA GLU A 43 -6.99 -0.05 17.63
C GLU A 43 -6.06 -0.39 16.46
N ALA A 44 -5.96 -1.69 16.14
CA ALA A 44 -5.36 -2.13 14.89
C ALA A 44 -6.29 -1.76 13.74
N ARG A 45 -5.79 -1.02 12.75
CA ARG A 45 -6.54 -0.58 11.58
C ARG A 45 -5.75 -0.76 10.30
N GLN A 46 -6.47 -1.00 9.22
CA GLN A 46 -5.96 -1.06 7.85
C GLN A 46 -6.95 -0.29 6.98
N GLU A 47 -6.56 0.87 6.51
CA GLU A 47 -7.46 1.77 5.78
C GLU A 47 -6.81 2.29 4.50
N VAL A 48 -7.64 2.53 3.48
CA VAL A 48 -7.26 3.25 2.26
C VAL A 48 -8.08 4.54 2.20
N ILE A 49 -7.39 5.67 2.25
CA ILE A 49 -7.97 7.02 2.31
C ILE A 49 -7.77 7.69 0.95
N ARG A 50 -8.86 8.17 0.35
CA ARG A 50 -8.89 8.67 -1.03
C ARG A 50 -9.25 10.15 -1.15
N ASP A 51 -9.45 10.84 -0.02
CA ASP A 51 -9.79 12.26 0.00
C ASP A 51 -9.15 13.01 1.16
N ALA A 52 -9.00 14.32 1.01
CA ALA A 52 -8.30 15.18 1.97
C ALA A 52 -9.07 15.34 3.29
N ALA A 53 -10.41 15.30 3.27
CA ALA A 53 -11.21 15.45 4.47
C ALA A 53 -11.06 14.24 5.39
N ALA A 54 -11.15 13.02 4.82
CA ALA A 54 -10.92 11.78 5.54
C ALA A 54 -9.48 11.70 6.08
N TRP A 55 -8.48 12.12 5.27
CA TRP A 55 -7.09 12.19 5.71
C TRP A 55 -6.90 13.14 6.90
N GLY A 56 -7.49 14.33 6.84
CA GLY A 56 -7.43 15.28 7.96
C GLY A 56 -8.07 14.76 9.24
N GLN A 57 -9.20 14.04 9.15
CA GLN A 57 -9.86 13.41 10.29
C GLN A 57 -9.02 12.26 10.87
N PHE A 58 -8.45 11.42 10.00
CA PHE A 58 -7.57 10.33 10.41
C PHE A 58 -6.31 10.85 11.11
N TRP A 59 -5.68 11.90 10.56
CA TRP A 59 -4.50 12.54 11.15
C TRP A 59 -4.76 13.10 12.55
N LYS A 60 -5.92 13.72 12.76
CA LYS A 60 -6.33 14.20 14.10
C LYS A 60 -6.44 13.09 15.14
N GLN A 61 -6.87 11.90 14.74
CA GLN A 61 -6.91 10.74 15.63
C GLN A 61 -5.52 10.17 15.89
N HIS A 62 -4.64 10.22 14.88
CA HIS A 62 -3.26 9.77 14.99
C HIS A 62 -2.43 10.65 15.92
N SER A 63 -2.57 11.97 15.83
CA SER A 63 -1.82 12.97 16.61
C SER A 63 -2.75 13.70 17.60
N PRO A 64 -3.12 13.07 18.72
CA PRO A 64 -4.09 13.64 19.67
C PRO A 64 -3.52 14.76 20.53
N SER A 65 -2.20 14.98 20.53
CA SER A 65 -1.57 16.00 21.35
C SER A 65 -1.81 17.40 20.79
N ALA A 66 -2.70 18.15 21.41
CA ALA A 66 -3.04 19.53 21.08
C ALA A 66 -1.86 20.54 21.17
N GLY A 67 -0.66 20.08 21.47
CA GLY A 67 0.55 20.91 21.62
C GLY A 67 1.63 20.74 20.56
N SER A 68 1.68 19.62 19.86
CA SER A 68 2.56 19.45 18.69
C SER A 68 1.70 19.55 17.43
N VAL A 69 1.74 20.71 16.77
CA VAL A 69 1.18 20.90 15.44
C VAL A 69 2.07 20.10 14.47
N GLU A 70 2.02 18.78 14.56
CA GLU A 70 2.66 17.94 13.56
C GLU A 70 1.92 18.19 12.26
N LYS A 71 2.62 18.84 11.33
CA LYS A 71 2.05 19.26 10.05
C LYS A 71 1.53 18.05 9.30
N ILE A 72 0.26 18.08 8.96
CA ILE A 72 -0.35 17.03 8.13
C ILE A 72 0.45 16.87 6.84
N PRO A 73 0.99 15.67 6.53
CA PRO A 73 1.71 15.46 5.28
C PRO A 73 0.85 15.78 4.07
N ALA A 74 1.40 16.55 3.13
CA ALA A 74 0.71 16.93 1.91
C ALA A 74 0.56 15.72 0.98
N VAL A 75 -0.66 15.51 0.48
CA VAL A 75 -1.02 14.45 -0.47
C VAL A 75 -1.90 15.06 -1.56
N ASP A 76 -1.56 14.80 -2.81
CA ASP A 76 -2.37 15.19 -3.97
C ASP A 76 -3.40 14.10 -4.26
N PHE A 77 -4.57 14.18 -3.64
CA PHE A 77 -5.65 13.19 -3.78
C PHE A 77 -6.25 13.09 -5.20
N ALA A 78 -5.89 13.97 -6.11
CA ALA A 78 -6.20 13.79 -7.53
C ALA A 78 -5.36 12.68 -8.17
N LYS A 79 -4.12 12.47 -7.67
CA LYS A 79 -3.12 11.54 -8.23
C LYS A 79 -2.71 10.43 -7.28
N GLU A 80 -2.87 10.64 -5.97
CA GLU A 80 -2.42 9.74 -4.93
C GLU A 80 -3.58 9.34 -4.01
N MET A 81 -3.37 8.29 -3.26
CA MET A 81 -4.19 7.90 -2.11
C MET A 81 -3.29 7.49 -0.96
N VAL A 82 -3.81 7.52 0.25
CA VAL A 82 -3.08 7.12 1.45
C VAL A 82 -3.48 5.71 1.85
N ILE A 83 -2.50 4.90 2.18
CA ILE A 83 -2.69 3.61 2.85
C ILE A 83 -2.14 3.77 4.26
N ALA A 84 -2.97 3.49 5.25
CA ALA A 84 -2.65 3.62 6.65
C ALA A 84 -2.80 2.28 7.37
N VAL A 85 -1.76 1.88 8.11
CA VAL A 85 -1.78 0.69 8.95
C VAL A 85 -1.33 1.02 10.36
N THR A 86 -2.03 0.48 11.35
CA THR A 86 -1.72 0.61 12.78
C THR A 86 -1.81 -0.75 13.46
N MET A 87 -0.98 -1.00 14.47
CA MET A 87 -1.05 -2.23 15.27
C MET A 87 -1.92 -2.11 16.53
N GLY A 88 -2.44 -0.90 16.78
CA GLY A 88 -3.06 -0.61 18.07
C GLY A 88 -2.06 -0.60 19.24
N ILE A 89 -2.58 -0.51 20.47
CA ILE A 89 -1.75 -0.45 21.68
C ILE A 89 -1.05 -1.78 21.93
N LYS A 90 0.27 -1.69 22.18
CA LYS A 90 1.14 -2.78 22.67
C LYS A 90 1.67 -2.39 24.04
N ARG A 91 1.84 -3.36 24.93
CA ARG A 91 2.29 -3.13 26.32
C ARG A 91 3.78 -2.93 26.46
N THR A 92 4.55 -3.23 25.39
CA THR A 92 6.00 -3.12 25.40
C THR A 92 6.49 -2.55 24.06
N GLY A 93 7.73 -2.12 23.99
CA GLY A 93 8.43 -1.81 22.75
C GLY A 93 8.76 -3.06 21.94
N GLY A 94 9.45 -2.86 20.80
CA GLY A 94 9.90 -3.94 19.91
C GLY A 94 8.89 -4.38 18.86
N TYR A 95 7.68 -3.83 18.86
CA TYR A 95 6.67 -4.04 17.80
C TYR A 95 6.87 -3.03 16.67
N THR A 96 6.78 -3.50 15.44
CA THR A 96 6.80 -2.64 14.25
C THR A 96 5.78 -3.11 13.21
N ILE A 97 5.28 -2.16 12.41
CA ILE A 97 4.42 -2.43 11.26
C ILE A 97 4.92 -1.64 10.07
N GLU A 98 4.90 -2.25 8.89
CA GLU A 98 5.41 -1.65 7.67
C GLU A 98 4.65 -2.12 6.44
N ILE A 99 4.25 -1.18 5.59
CA ILE A 99 3.79 -1.47 4.23
C ILE A 99 5.04 -1.63 3.38
N VAL A 100 5.30 -2.85 2.89
CA VAL A 100 6.54 -3.19 2.18
C VAL A 100 6.37 -3.21 0.66
N ARG A 101 5.14 -3.45 0.17
CA ARG A 101 4.83 -3.50 -1.25
C ARG A 101 3.35 -3.25 -1.49
N VAL A 102 3.03 -2.60 -2.59
CA VAL A 102 1.66 -2.40 -3.08
C VAL A 102 1.67 -2.70 -4.57
N GLU A 103 0.79 -3.57 -5.03
CA GLU A 103 0.74 -3.97 -6.44
C GLU A 103 -0.70 -4.27 -6.90
N PRO A 104 -1.05 -3.90 -8.13
CA PRO A 104 -2.31 -4.35 -8.73
C PRO A 104 -2.24 -5.86 -8.98
N ALA A 105 -3.33 -6.57 -8.71
CA ALA A 105 -3.46 -7.99 -8.99
C ALA A 105 -4.89 -8.27 -9.47
N GLY A 106 -5.09 -8.30 -10.79
CA GLY A 106 -6.40 -8.43 -11.40
C GLY A 106 -7.35 -7.30 -10.99
N LYS A 107 -8.40 -7.61 -10.23
CA LYS A 107 -9.40 -6.64 -9.73
C LYS A 107 -9.10 -6.11 -8.33
N SER A 108 -8.00 -6.55 -7.72
CA SER A 108 -7.59 -6.17 -6.37
C SER A 108 -6.30 -5.36 -6.37
N LEU A 109 -6.13 -4.54 -5.35
CA LEU A 109 -4.87 -3.89 -5.01
C LEU A 109 -4.30 -4.62 -3.79
N LYS A 110 -3.27 -5.43 -3.99
CA LYS A 110 -2.60 -6.14 -2.90
C LYS A 110 -1.65 -5.22 -2.16
N ILE A 111 -1.84 -5.14 -0.85
CA ILE A 111 -1.07 -4.31 0.07
C ILE A 111 -0.35 -5.24 1.03
N PHE A 112 0.95 -5.39 0.87
CA PHE A 112 1.75 -6.30 1.68
C PHE A 112 2.23 -5.58 2.95
N VAL A 113 1.80 -6.09 4.09
CA VAL A 113 2.08 -5.53 5.41
C VAL A 113 2.95 -6.49 6.19
N LYS A 114 4.11 -6.03 6.61
CA LYS A 114 5.03 -6.77 7.50
C LYS A 114 4.81 -6.31 8.93
N GLN A 115 4.53 -7.24 9.81
CA GLN A 115 4.46 -7.01 11.26
C GLN A 115 5.62 -7.75 11.94
N THR A 116 6.22 -7.09 12.93
CA THR A 116 7.29 -7.69 13.72
C THR A 116 6.95 -7.58 15.20
N SER A 117 7.16 -8.65 15.93
CA SER A 117 7.03 -8.70 17.39
C SER A 117 8.42 -8.92 18.03
N PRO A 118 8.65 -8.45 19.25
CA PRO A 118 9.90 -8.74 19.94
C PRO A 118 10.05 -10.27 20.12
N PRO A 119 11.27 -10.81 19.96
CA PRO A 119 11.53 -12.24 20.20
C PRO A 119 11.17 -12.64 21.63
N PRO A 120 10.69 -13.86 21.87
CA PRO A 120 10.45 -14.37 23.21
C PRO A 120 11.71 -14.26 24.08
N GLY A 121 11.58 -13.74 25.30
CA GLY A 121 12.69 -13.56 26.22
C GLY A 121 13.62 -12.38 25.94
N SER A 122 13.35 -11.57 24.90
CA SER A 122 14.12 -10.34 24.65
C SER A 122 13.79 -9.26 25.69
N LEU A 123 14.79 -8.47 26.03
CA LEU A 123 14.59 -7.26 26.83
C LEU A 123 13.85 -6.23 25.98
N SER A 124 12.65 -5.90 26.37
CA SER A 124 11.83 -4.86 25.73
C SER A 124 11.55 -3.72 26.72
N ILE A 125 11.52 -2.50 26.21
CA ILE A 125 11.12 -1.34 27.00
C ILE A 125 9.69 -1.54 27.49
N GLN A 126 9.47 -1.42 28.81
CA GLN A 126 8.16 -1.51 29.44
C GLN A 126 7.40 -0.17 29.27
N ALA A 127 6.97 0.09 28.05
CA ALA A 127 6.21 1.29 27.69
C ALA A 127 5.10 0.92 26.73
N LEU A 128 3.94 1.60 26.88
CA LEU A 128 2.86 1.49 25.91
C LEU A 128 3.33 2.06 24.55
N THR A 129 3.19 1.27 23.51
CA THR A 129 3.47 1.70 22.13
C THR A 129 2.24 1.48 21.26
N ALA A 130 2.18 2.17 20.13
CA ALA A 130 1.14 2.03 19.12
C ALA A 130 1.78 2.19 17.73
N PRO A 131 2.43 1.13 17.21
CA PRO A 131 3.17 1.19 15.96
C PRO A 131 2.25 1.48 14.77
N PHE A 132 2.77 2.27 13.82
CA PHE A 132 2.03 2.69 12.64
C PHE A 132 2.94 2.93 11.45
N HIS A 133 2.36 2.86 10.23
CA HIS A 133 2.99 3.29 8.99
C HIS A 133 1.93 3.81 8.03
N PHE A 134 2.11 5.03 7.52
CA PHE A 134 1.24 5.67 6.52
C PHE A 134 2.05 5.98 5.28
N VAL A 135 1.51 5.65 4.14
CA VAL A 135 2.17 5.84 2.85
C VAL A 135 1.23 6.46 1.82
N ALA A 136 1.78 7.25 0.91
CA ALA A 136 1.10 7.66 -0.30
C ALA A 136 1.52 6.75 -1.46
N VAL A 137 0.55 6.35 -2.27
CA VAL A 137 0.74 5.56 -3.48
C VAL A 137 -0.10 6.17 -4.62
N PRO A 138 0.21 5.90 -5.89
CA PRO A 138 -0.64 6.29 -7.00
C PRO A 138 -2.09 5.90 -6.78
N ARG A 139 -3.02 6.79 -7.12
CA ARG A 139 -4.47 6.56 -6.95
C ARG A 139 -4.92 5.33 -7.72
N SER A 140 -5.72 4.51 -7.07
CA SER A 140 -6.31 3.31 -7.65
C SER A 140 -7.73 3.11 -7.10
N ASP A 141 -8.65 2.71 -7.96
CA ASP A 141 -10.02 2.36 -7.58
C ASP A 141 -10.20 0.84 -7.38
N LEU A 142 -9.11 0.08 -7.50
CA LEU A 142 -9.10 -1.35 -7.21
C LEU A 142 -9.48 -1.62 -5.75
N LYS A 143 -10.11 -2.76 -5.51
CA LYS A 143 -10.48 -3.20 -4.16
C LYS A 143 -9.22 -3.50 -3.35
N PRO A 144 -8.99 -2.85 -2.19
CA PRO A 144 -7.81 -3.12 -1.38
C PRO A 144 -7.90 -4.51 -0.73
N GLU A 145 -6.78 -5.22 -0.74
CA GLU A 145 -6.58 -6.51 -0.10
C GLU A 145 -5.27 -6.46 0.68
N PHE A 146 -5.36 -6.51 2.01
CA PHE A 146 -4.20 -6.50 2.89
C PHE A 146 -3.68 -7.92 3.08
N VAL A 147 -2.40 -8.12 2.80
CA VAL A 147 -1.70 -9.40 2.88
C VAL A 147 -0.59 -9.29 3.92
N GLU A 148 -0.66 -10.10 4.96
CA GLU A 148 0.40 -10.14 5.98
C GLU A 148 1.60 -10.92 5.44
N VAL A 149 2.77 -10.25 5.47
CA VAL A 149 4.05 -10.88 5.13
C VAL A 149 4.72 -11.35 6.42
N LYS A 150 4.83 -12.65 6.59
CA LYS A 150 5.60 -13.20 7.71
C LYS A 150 7.09 -12.83 7.56
N PRO A 151 7.76 -12.38 8.64
CA PRO A 151 9.21 -12.22 8.59
C PRO A 151 9.84 -13.55 8.17
N ALA A 152 10.82 -13.49 7.24
CA ALA A 152 11.58 -14.67 6.89
C ALA A 152 12.18 -15.23 8.17
N GLY A 153 11.80 -16.45 8.54
CA GLY A 153 12.33 -17.12 9.72
C GLY A 153 13.86 -17.18 9.59
N LYS A 154 14.57 -16.68 10.58
CA LYS A 154 15.99 -17.04 10.72
C LYS A 154 16.01 -18.50 11.09
N ASN A 155 16.44 -19.35 10.14
CA ASN A 155 16.90 -20.70 10.44
C ASN A 155 18.15 -20.62 11.31
#